data_706756c544f910a19599aa6437cc1824
#
_entry.id   706756c544f910a19599aa6437cc1824
#
_cell.length_a   1.000
_cell.length_b   1.000
_cell.length_c   1.000
_cell.angle_alpha   90.00
_cell.angle_beta   90.00
_cell.angle_gamma   90.00
#
_symmetry.space_group_name_H-M   'P 1'
#
loop_
_entity.id
_entity.type
_entity.pdbx_description
1 polymer ?
#
loop_
_entity_poly.entity_id
_entity_poly.type
_entity_poly.pdbx_seq_one_letter_code
_entity_poly.pdbx_strand_id
1 'polypeptide(L)'
;MAKINIKPEISEIPLNNLKPSPYNPRDISNEALLGLRHSLEKFGYVDLLVVNKRNMRIISGHQRYKILQSEGVETAPAILVDVDEVQEQAMNVTLNNQEIAGVWTAALIPLLEKLRHEAADDYINLRLKNLRDSVGDMDVENLGSGKTLPDDIPQPPPEAITKKGDLWILGEHRLLCGDSTDEQDVAKLMDGKIAKLFATDPPYLVDYTGKSRPKGHHGSGGKDWSGVYHEVDIKDA
;
A
#
# COMPACT_ATOMS: atom_id res chain seq x y z
N MET A 1 33.85 10.72 13.85
CA MET A 1 32.81 10.38 12.87
C MET A 1 33.51 9.80 11.63
N ALA A 2 33.07 8.64 11.14
CA ALA A 2 33.59 8.09 9.88
C ALA A 2 33.18 9.03 8.74
N LYS A 3 34.13 9.36 7.85
CA LYS A 3 33.83 10.18 6.67
C LYS A 3 33.10 9.30 5.64
N ILE A 4 32.01 9.83 5.08
CA ILE A 4 31.31 9.18 3.96
C ILE A 4 32.27 9.16 2.75
N ASN A 5 32.49 7.99 2.16
CA ASN A 5 33.23 7.87 0.91
C ASN A 5 32.29 8.23 -0.25
N ILE A 6 32.60 9.32 -0.93
CA ILE A 6 31.80 9.86 -2.06
C ILE A 6 32.40 9.53 -3.44
N LYS A 7 33.44 8.71 -3.50
CA LYS A 7 34.08 8.32 -4.75
C LYS A 7 33.93 6.81 -4.97
N PRO A 8 32.83 6.36 -5.59
CA PRO A 8 32.68 4.96 -5.95
C PRO A 8 33.72 4.58 -7.01
N GLU A 9 34.25 3.36 -6.91
CA GLU A 9 35.05 2.74 -7.96
C GLU A 9 34.06 2.15 -8.99
N ILE A 10 34.03 2.70 -10.20
CA ILE A 10 33.20 2.19 -11.31
C ILE A 10 34.15 1.60 -12.37
N SER A 11 33.83 0.39 -12.83
CA SER A 11 34.61 -0.30 -13.85
C SER A 11 33.72 -1.11 -14.79
N GLU A 12 34.11 -1.20 -16.05
CA GLU A 12 33.51 -2.12 -17.02
C GLU A 12 33.92 -3.57 -16.66
N ILE A 13 32.90 -4.42 -16.50
CA ILE A 13 33.09 -5.80 -16.10
C ILE A 13 32.42 -6.75 -17.09
N PRO A 14 33.15 -7.79 -17.57
CA PRO A 14 32.50 -8.87 -18.31
C PRO A 14 31.41 -9.55 -17.45
N LEU A 15 30.17 -9.62 -17.94
CA LEU A 15 29.07 -10.20 -17.20
C LEU A 15 29.24 -11.68 -16.86
N ASN A 16 29.99 -12.40 -17.69
CA ASN A 16 30.34 -13.82 -17.45
C ASN A 16 31.27 -14.02 -16.26
N ASN A 17 32.00 -12.99 -15.80
CA ASN A 17 32.83 -13.03 -14.61
C ASN A 17 32.05 -12.85 -13.32
N LEU A 18 30.81 -12.35 -13.40
CA LEU A 18 29.99 -12.06 -12.26
C LEU A 18 29.30 -13.33 -11.72
N LYS A 19 29.20 -13.41 -10.41
CA LYS A 19 28.55 -14.52 -9.71
C LYS A 19 27.34 -14.00 -8.93
N PRO A 20 26.14 -14.53 -9.16
CA PRO A 20 25.00 -14.25 -8.30
C PRO A 20 25.29 -14.66 -6.85
N SER A 21 24.81 -13.88 -5.88
CA SER A 21 24.92 -14.22 -4.46
C SER A 21 24.05 -15.43 -4.13
N PRO A 22 24.59 -16.48 -3.49
CA PRO A 22 23.82 -17.68 -3.14
C PRO A 22 22.77 -17.41 -2.05
N TYR A 23 22.90 -16.31 -1.33
CA TYR A 23 22.04 -15.90 -0.22
C TYR A 23 21.13 -14.72 -0.58
N ASN A 24 20.93 -14.40 -1.88
CA ASN A 24 19.99 -13.33 -2.26
C ASN A 24 18.54 -13.73 -1.91
N PRO A 25 17.90 -13.06 -0.94
CA PRO A 25 16.58 -13.46 -0.45
C PRO A 25 15.42 -12.95 -1.32
N ARG A 26 15.72 -12.14 -2.37
CA ARG A 26 14.69 -11.49 -3.18
C ARG A 26 14.37 -12.28 -4.42
N ASP A 27 13.09 -12.54 -4.58
CA ASP A 27 12.50 -13.01 -5.83
C ASP A 27 11.72 -11.90 -6.52
N ILE A 28 11.40 -12.08 -7.80
CA ILE A 28 10.66 -11.12 -8.61
C ILE A 28 9.68 -11.86 -9.49
N SER A 29 8.44 -11.36 -9.59
CA SER A 29 7.46 -11.92 -10.52
C SER A 29 7.84 -11.65 -11.98
N ASN A 30 7.33 -12.46 -12.89
CA ASN A 30 7.58 -12.28 -14.32
C ASN A 30 7.11 -10.91 -14.81
N GLU A 31 5.96 -10.44 -14.31
CA GLU A 31 5.43 -9.13 -14.67
C GLU A 31 6.32 -7.99 -14.15
N ALA A 32 6.87 -8.12 -12.94
CA ALA A 32 7.81 -7.13 -12.41
C ALA A 32 9.14 -7.14 -13.17
N LEU A 33 9.59 -8.33 -13.62
CA LEU A 33 10.77 -8.45 -14.47
C LEU A 33 10.57 -7.75 -15.83
N LEU A 34 9.38 -7.88 -16.42
CA LEU A 34 9.03 -7.15 -17.66
C LEU A 34 9.02 -5.63 -17.44
N GLY A 35 8.49 -5.16 -16.32
CA GLY A 35 8.54 -3.74 -15.95
C GLY A 35 9.98 -3.22 -15.79
N LEU A 36 10.86 -4.02 -15.17
CA LEU A 36 12.28 -3.68 -15.04
C LEU A 36 12.99 -3.65 -16.40
N ARG A 37 12.68 -4.61 -17.30
CA ARG A 37 13.19 -4.61 -18.67
C ARG A 37 12.78 -3.36 -19.41
N HIS A 38 11.50 -2.99 -19.37
CA HIS A 38 11.00 -1.78 -20.01
C HIS A 38 11.69 -0.51 -19.45
N SER A 39 11.96 -0.46 -18.15
CA SER A 39 12.73 0.62 -17.53
C SER A 39 14.16 0.73 -18.10
N LEU A 40 14.84 -0.41 -18.29
CA LEU A 40 16.18 -0.44 -18.89
C LEU A 40 16.16 -0.01 -20.36
N GLU A 41 15.15 -0.43 -21.13
CA GLU A 41 14.98 -0.03 -22.53
C GLU A 41 14.70 1.47 -22.67
N LYS A 42 13.88 2.01 -21.77
CA LYS A 42 13.44 3.40 -21.82
C LYS A 42 14.49 4.39 -21.32
N PHE A 43 15.07 4.11 -20.17
CA PHE A 43 15.93 5.04 -19.45
C PHE A 43 17.42 4.64 -19.52
N GLY A 44 17.73 3.48 -20.10
CA GLY A 44 19.05 2.94 -20.11
C GLY A 44 19.45 2.27 -18.76
N TYR A 45 20.70 1.82 -18.72
CA TYR A 45 21.28 1.18 -17.54
C TYR A 45 21.81 2.23 -16.54
N VAL A 46 20.91 2.96 -15.89
CA VAL A 46 21.23 4.08 -15.00
C VAL A 46 21.48 3.68 -13.54
N ASP A 47 20.95 2.53 -13.12
CA ASP A 47 21.15 1.97 -11.77
C ASP A 47 22.09 0.78 -11.86
N LEU A 48 23.39 1.03 -11.56
CA LEU A 48 24.47 0.09 -11.80
C LEU A 48 24.43 -1.11 -10.85
N LEU A 49 25.04 -2.24 -11.28
CA LEU A 49 25.31 -3.36 -10.40
C LEU A 49 26.30 -2.96 -9.31
N VAL A 50 26.13 -3.48 -8.11
CA VAL A 50 27.13 -3.39 -7.03
C VAL A 50 27.77 -4.76 -6.87
N VAL A 51 29.09 -4.81 -6.97
CA VAL A 51 29.87 -6.06 -7.04
C VAL A 51 31.02 -6.03 -6.02
N ASN A 52 31.20 -7.12 -5.29
CA ASN A 52 32.38 -7.29 -4.44
C ASN A 52 33.55 -7.72 -5.28
N LYS A 53 34.62 -6.91 -5.36
CA LYS A 53 35.80 -7.18 -6.16
C LYS A 53 36.64 -8.35 -5.66
N ARG A 54 36.49 -8.79 -4.40
CA ARG A 54 37.22 -9.92 -3.84
C ARG A 54 36.81 -11.25 -4.45
N ASN A 55 35.55 -11.40 -4.81
CA ASN A 55 35.00 -12.67 -5.24
C ASN A 55 34.08 -12.57 -6.48
N MET A 56 33.91 -11.35 -7.02
CA MET A 56 33.07 -11.02 -8.16
C MET A 56 31.59 -11.36 -7.94
N ARG A 57 31.13 -11.36 -6.69
CA ARG A 57 29.72 -11.57 -6.35
C ARG A 57 28.92 -10.29 -6.50
N ILE A 58 27.73 -10.43 -7.05
CA ILE A 58 26.74 -9.36 -7.16
C ILE A 58 26.10 -9.13 -5.78
N ILE A 59 26.21 -7.93 -5.24
CA ILE A 59 25.58 -7.52 -3.99
C ILE A 59 24.18 -6.94 -4.28
N SER A 60 24.07 -6.10 -5.31
CA SER A 60 22.79 -5.51 -5.73
C SER A 60 22.65 -5.54 -7.25
N GLY A 61 21.40 -5.67 -7.73
CA GLY A 61 21.08 -5.64 -9.15
C GLY A 61 20.96 -7.01 -9.81
N HIS A 62 20.76 -8.10 -9.07
CA HIS A 62 20.62 -9.46 -9.61
C HIS A 62 19.63 -9.59 -10.76
N GLN A 63 18.51 -8.87 -10.72
CA GLN A 63 17.50 -8.94 -11.77
C GLN A 63 17.92 -8.19 -13.03
N ARG A 64 18.61 -7.05 -12.86
CA ARG A 64 19.23 -6.32 -13.99
C ARG A 64 20.31 -7.17 -14.67
N TYR A 65 21.15 -7.83 -13.88
CA TYR A 65 22.14 -8.76 -14.41
C TYR A 65 21.49 -9.85 -15.28
N LYS A 66 20.39 -10.48 -14.83
CA LYS A 66 19.66 -11.48 -15.62
C LYS A 66 19.14 -10.93 -16.95
N ILE A 67 18.59 -9.69 -16.91
CA ILE A 67 18.10 -9.03 -18.13
C ILE A 67 19.26 -8.75 -19.08
N LEU A 68 20.36 -8.13 -18.61
CA LEU A 68 21.52 -7.83 -19.43
C LEU A 68 22.10 -9.09 -20.08
N GLN A 69 22.20 -10.20 -19.35
CA GLN A 69 22.63 -11.48 -19.91
C GLN A 69 21.66 -11.99 -20.99
N SER A 70 20.34 -11.89 -20.76
CA SER A 70 19.34 -12.33 -21.73
C SER A 70 19.33 -11.51 -23.02
N GLU A 71 19.77 -10.24 -22.92
CA GLU A 71 19.95 -9.35 -24.08
C GLU A 71 21.32 -9.49 -24.77
N GLY A 72 22.16 -10.43 -24.32
CA GLY A 72 23.46 -10.69 -24.93
C GLY A 72 24.51 -9.60 -24.64
N VAL A 73 24.32 -8.80 -23.60
CA VAL A 73 25.32 -7.81 -23.19
C VAL A 73 26.57 -8.53 -22.65
N GLU A 74 27.71 -8.22 -23.21
CA GLU A 74 28.99 -8.87 -22.83
C GLU A 74 29.64 -8.20 -21.62
N THR A 75 29.63 -6.86 -21.58
CA THR A 75 30.24 -6.06 -20.50
C THR A 75 29.25 -4.99 -20.03
N ALA A 76 29.33 -4.62 -18.77
CA ALA A 76 28.57 -3.51 -18.23
C ALA A 76 29.35 -2.80 -17.12
N PRO A 77 29.16 -1.47 -16.95
CA PRO A 77 29.72 -0.74 -15.83
C PRO A 77 29.10 -1.21 -14.52
N ALA A 78 29.92 -1.40 -13.49
CA ALA A 78 29.51 -1.80 -12.16
C ALA A 78 30.26 -1.01 -11.10
N ILE A 79 29.63 -0.81 -9.95
CA ILE A 79 30.24 -0.23 -8.77
C ILE A 79 30.98 -1.36 -8.03
N LEU A 80 32.30 -1.19 -7.88
CA LEU A 80 33.15 -2.14 -7.17
C LEU A 80 33.29 -1.73 -5.70
N VAL A 81 33.09 -2.69 -4.81
CA VAL A 81 33.33 -2.53 -3.38
C VAL A 81 34.31 -3.59 -2.89
N ASP A 82 35.09 -3.24 -1.86
CA ASP A 82 36.05 -4.13 -1.22
C ASP A 82 35.60 -4.44 0.19
N VAL A 83 34.84 -5.50 0.34
CA VAL A 83 34.19 -5.85 1.61
C VAL A 83 34.41 -7.33 1.94
N ASP A 84 34.40 -7.67 3.24
CA ASP A 84 34.40 -9.07 3.66
C ASP A 84 32.98 -9.68 3.49
N GLU A 85 32.84 -10.96 3.76
CA GLU A 85 31.60 -11.70 3.53
C GLU A 85 30.44 -11.21 4.42
N VAL A 86 30.71 -10.86 5.65
CA VAL A 86 29.68 -10.34 6.58
C VAL A 86 29.20 -8.97 6.13
N GLN A 87 30.12 -8.11 5.73
CA GLN A 87 29.80 -6.79 5.17
C GLN A 87 29.06 -6.90 3.84
N GLU A 88 29.42 -7.88 2.98
CA GLU A 88 28.73 -8.17 1.72
C GLU A 88 27.27 -8.54 1.98
N GLN A 89 27.01 -9.45 2.93
CA GLN A 89 25.64 -9.85 3.31
C GLN A 89 24.86 -8.68 3.90
N ALA A 90 25.46 -7.93 4.82
CA ALA A 90 24.83 -6.74 5.42
C ALA A 90 24.47 -5.70 4.35
N MET A 91 25.37 -5.45 3.39
CA MET A 91 25.14 -4.52 2.29
C MET A 91 24.02 -5.02 1.36
N ASN A 92 23.96 -6.31 1.05
CA ASN A 92 22.88 -6.89 0.23
C ASN A 92 21.51 -6.64 0.86
N VAL A 93 21.36 -6.84 2.16
CA VAL A 93 20.11 -6.55 2.87
C VAL A 93 19.84 -5.06 2.93
N THR A 94 20.84 -4.24 3.28
CA THR A 94 20.70 -2.79 3.47
C THR A 94 20.29 -2.06 2.19
N LEU A 95 20.91 -2.37 1.06
CA LEU A 95 20.59 -1.74 -0.24
C LEU A 95 19.17 -2.07 -0.74
N ASN A 96 18.50 -3.05 -0.13
CA ASN A 96 17.15 -3.46 -0.46
C ASN A 96 16.17 -3.26 0.70
N ASN A 97 16.59 -2.60 1.78
CA ASN A 97 15.78 -2.40 2.97
C ASN A 97 14.80 -1.25 2.78
N GLN A 98 13.51 -1.56 2.76
CA GLN A 98 12.43 -0.57 2.59
C GLN A 98 12.33 0.39 3.78
N GLU A 99 12.74 -0.02 4.99
CA GLU A 99 12.72 0.83 6.18
C GLU A 99 13.62 2.07 6.06
N ILE A 100 14.70 1.98 5.28
CA ILE A 100 15.62 3.11 5.04
C ILE A 100 15.44 3.76 3.66
N ALA A 101 14.70 3.15 2.76
CA ALA A 101 14.40 3.71 1.44
C ALA A 101 13.34 4.83 1.49
N GLY A 102 12.64 4.95 2.63
CA GLY A 102 11.51 5.85 2.79
C GLY A 102 10.20 5.26 2.27
N VAL A 103 9.11 5.95 2.56
CA VAL A 103 7.77 5.56 2.16
C VAL A 103 7.19 6.59 1.18
N TRP A 104 6.36 6.10 0.28
CA TRP A 104 5.60 6.99 -0.59
C TRP A 104 4.56 7.76 0.22
N THR A 105 4.36 9.03 -0.12
CA THR A 105 3.35 9.88 0.50
C THR A 105 2.22 10.16 -0.50
N ALA A 106 1.12 10.72 -0.02
CA ALA A 106 -0.01 11.15 -0.87
C ALA A 106 0.40 12.10 -2.01
N ALA A 107 1.54 12.78 -1.88
CA ALA A 107 2.10 13.62 -2.94
C ALA A 107 2.47 12.84 -4.22
N LEU A 108 2.60 11.53 -4.15
CA LEU A 108 2.83 10.67 -5.32
C LEU A 108 1.59 10.61 -6.24
N ILE A 109 0.37 10.67 -5.68
CA ILE A 109 -0.88 10.48 -6.43
C ILE A 109 -1.01 11.46 -7.61
N PRO A 110 -0.89 12.79 -7.43
CA PRO A 110 -1.01 13.72 -8.56
C PRO A 110 0.09 13.52 -9.62
N LEU A 111 1.28 13.08 -9.22
CA LEU A 111 2.35 12.75 -10.16
C LEU A 111 1.97 11.52 -11.00
N LEU A 112 1.45 10.47 -10.38
CA LEU A 112 1.02 9.26 -11.08
C LEU A 112 -0.17 9.52 -12.01
N GLU A 113 -1.12 10.37 -11.60
CA GLU A 113 -2.24 10.78 -12.46
C GLU A 113 -1.74 11.57 -13.68
N LYS A 114 -0.78 12.48 -13.50
CA LYS A 114 -0.14 13.18 -14.60
C LYS A 114 0.53 12.19 -15.57
N LEU A 115 1.34 11.26 -15.06
CA LEU A 115 2.01 10.23 -15.88
C LEU A 115 1.01 9.32 -16.60
N ARG A 116 -0.11 8.99 -15.98
CA ARG A 116 -1.18 8.23 -16.60
C ARG A 116 -1.76 8.92 -17.85
N HIS A 117 -1.85 10.25 -17.83
CA HIS A 117 -2.38 11.03 -18.95
C HIS A 117 -1.32 11.33 -20.02
N GLU A 118 -0.10 11.68 -19.60
CA GLU A 118 0.94 12.15 -20.52
C GLU A 118 1.82 11.03 -21.08
N ALA A 119 1.89 9.87 -20.39
CA ALA A 119 2.75 8.73 -20.75
C ALA A 119 2.05 7.39 -20.42
N ALA A 120 0.86 7.17 -20.99
CA ALA A 120 -0.01 6.06 -20.67
C ALA A 120 0.66 4.68 -20.85
N ASP A 121 1.42 4.49 -21.92
CA ASP A 121 2.13 3.24 -22.19
C ASP A 121 3.21 2.97 -21.14
N ASP A 122 3.99 3.98 -20.78
CA ASP A 122 5.00 3.86 -19.72
C ASP A 122 4.35 3.64 -18.35
N TYR A 123 3.23 4.31 -18.09
CA TYR A 123 2.48 4.12 -16.84
C TYR A 123 2.08 2.66 -16.62
N ILE A 124 1.70 1.96 -17.68
CA ILE A 124 1.36 0.55 -17.65
C ILE A 124 2.63 -0.31 -17.59
N ASN A 125 3.55 -0.09 -18.52
CA ASN A 125 4.73 -0.94 -18.72
C ASN A 125 5.74 -0.85 -17.57
N LEU A 126 5.86 0.33 -16.94
CA LEU A 126 6.66 0.54 -15.72
C LEU A 126 5.93 0.15 -14.43
N ARG A 127 4.72 -0.43 -14.53
CA ARG A 127 3.88 -0.88 -13.41
C ARG A 127 3.49 0.23 -12.42
N LEU A 128 3.45 1.48 -12.87
CA LEU A 128 3.09 2.62 -12.03
C LEU A 128 1.62 2.54 -11.56
N LYS A 129 0.76 1.85 -12.32
CA LYS A 129 -0.61 1.53 -11.89
C LYS A 129 -0.61 0.73 -10.58
N ASN A 130 0.19 -0.33 -10.49
CA ASN A 130 0.28 -1.15 -9.28
C ASN A 130 0.81 -0.35 -8.08
N LEU A 131 1.78 0.54 -8.32
CA LEU A 131 2.27 1.46 -7.30
C LEU A 131 1.16 2.41 -6.82
N ARG A 132 0.38 2.96 -7.74
CA ARG A 132 -0.77 3.82 -7.42
C ARG A 132 -1.81 3.10 -6.57
N ASP A 133 -2.13 1.86 -6.96
CA ASP A 133 -3.11 1.05 -6.24
C ASP A 133 -2.61 0.74 -4.81
N SER A 134 -1.33 0.42 -4.63
CA SER A 134 -0.72 0.16 -3.32
C SER A 134 -0.68 1.41 -2.41
N VAL A 135 -0.45 2.59 -2.98
CA VAL A 135 -0.47 3.86 -2.23
C VAL A 135 -1.91 4.27 -1.90
N GLY A 136 -2.86 4.00 -2.78
CA GLY A 136 -4.28 4.23 -2.51
C GLY A 136 -4.80 3.39 -1.34
N ASP A 137 -4.37 2.14 -1.25
CA ASP A 137 -4.67 1.27 -0.10
C ASP A 137 -4.00 1.77 1.19
N MET A 138 -2.78 2.31 1.09
CA MET A 138 -2.07 2.91 2.24
C MET A 138 -2.75 4.20 2.72
N ASP A 139 -3.29 5.02 1.82
CA ASP A 139 -4.04 6.23 2.18
C ASP A 139 -5.38 5.89 2.85
N VAL A 140 -6.01 4.78 2.52
CA VAL A 140 -7.20 4.28 3.23
C VAL A 140 -6.85 3.82 4.65
N GLU A 141 -5.70 3.19 4.85
CA GLU A 141 -5.21 2.85 6.20
C GLU A 141 -4.74 4.10 6.97
N ASN A 142 -4.15 5.09 6.31
CA ASN A 142 -3.74 6.37 6.91
C ASN A 142 -4.87 7.41 7.00
N LEU A 143 -5.99 7.23 6.32
CA LEU A 143 -7.22 7.98 6.58
C LEU A 143 -7.79 7.67 7.99
N GLY A 144 -7.31 6.61 8.64
CA GLY A 144 -7.52 6.35 10.06
C GLY A 144 -6.74 7.27 10.99
N SER A 145 -5.74 8.02 10.52
CA SER A 145 -5.13 9.13 11.25
C SER A 145 -5.84 10.43 10.94
N GLY A 146 -7.16 10.48 11.20
CA GLY A 146 -7.86 11.73 11.40
C GLY A 146 -7.13 12.58 12.45
N LYS A 147 -7.51 13.85 12.57
CA LYS A 147 -6.92 14.77 13.57
C LYS A 147 -7.11 14.31 15.03
N THR A 148 -7.78 13.18 15.25
CA THR A 148 -8.04 12.53 16.53
C THR A 148 -7.41 11.14 16.55
N LEU A 149 -6.87 10.73 17.69
CA LEU A 149 -6.40 9.35 17.89
C LEU A 149 -7.56 8.37 17.63
N PRO A 150 -7.31 7.17 17.06
CA PRO A 150 -8.38 6.21 16.72
C PRO A 150 -9.29 5.84 17.91
N ASP A 151 -8.78 5.91 19.13
CA ASP A 151 -9.51 5.61 20.37
C ASP A 151 -10.03 6.87 21.09
N ASP A 152 -9.83 8.06 20.53
CA ASP A 152 -10.33 9.32 21.09
C ASP A 152 -11.74 9.58 20.59
N ILE A 153 -12.70 8.85 21.17
CA ILE A 153 -14.13 9.02 20.87
C ILE A 153 -14.63 10.22 21.69
N PRO A 154 -15.01 11.35 21.04
CA PRO A 154 -15.56 12.48 21.75
C PRO A 154 -16.83 12.04 22.50
N GLN A 155 -16.93 12.42 23.76
CA GLN A 155 -18.14 12.16 24.56
C GLN A 155 -19.35 12.82 23.87
N PRO A 156 -20.46 12.12 23.74
CA PRO A 156 -21.67 12.73 23.20
C PRO A 156 -22.10 13.91 24.08
N PRO A 157 -22.65 14.98 23.51
CA PRO A 157 -23.17 16.11 24.30
C PRO A 157 -24.21 15.60 25.30
N PRO A 158 -24.27 16.20 26.49
CA PRO A 158 -25.19 15.78 27.55
C PRO A 158 -26.69 15.87 27.12
N GLU A 159 -26.97 16.74 26.17
CA GLU A 159 -28.30 16.83 25.52
C GLU A 159 -28.14 16.62 24.01
N ALA A 160 -28.98 15.79 23.42
CA ALA A 160 -28.99 15.54 22.00
C ALA A 160 -29.36 16.82 21.23
N ILE A 161 -28.49 17.30 20.37
CA ILE A 161 -28.73 18.45 19.49
C ILE A 161 -29.69 18.07 18.38
N THR A 162 -29.52 16.85 17.82
CA THR A 162 -30.35 16.33 16.73
C THR A 162 -31.56 15.57 17.28
N LYS A 163 -32.74 15.79 16.73
CA LYS A 163 -34.00 15.11 17.09
C LYS A 163 -34.50 14.28 15.91
N LYS A 164 -35.31 13.27 16.20
CA LYS A 164 -35.98 12.48 15.14
C LYS A 164 -36.73 13.39 14.17
N GLY A 165 -36.49 13.22 12.89
CA GLY A 165 -37.03 14.02 11.81
C GLY A 165 -36.15 15.19 11.35
N ASP A 166 -35.04 15.49 12.02
CA ASP A 166 -34.13 16.55 11.61
C ASP A 166 -33.34 16.13 10.37
N LEU A 167 -33.31 17.02 9.37
CA LEU A 167 -32.53 16.85 8.14
C LEU A 167 -31.41 17.87 8.12
N TRP A 168 -30.18 17.35 8.08
CA TRP A 168 -28.95 18.15 7.96
C TRP A 168 -28.48 18.20 6.52
N ILE A 169 -28.13 19.40 6.05
CA ILE A 169 -27.55 19.63 4.72
C ILE A 169 -26.04 19.90 4.89
N LEU A 170 -25.23 19.03 4.34
CA LEU A 170 -23.76 19.06 4.43
C LEU A 170 -23.17 19.25 3.03
N GLY A 171 -23.20 20.49 2.54
CA GLY A 171 -22.89 20.77 1.14
C GLY A 171 -23.92 20.14 0.20
N GLU A 172 -23.51 19.20 -0.63
CA GLU A 172 -24.43 18.45 -1.51
C GLU A 172 -25.02 17.18 -0.86
N HIS A 173 -24.58 16.84 0.35
CA HIS A 173 -25.01 15.64 1.07
C HIS A 173 -26.17 15.94 2.01
N ARG A 174 -27.01 14.94 2.25
CA ARG A 174 -28.15 15.01 3.15
C ARG A 174 -28.03 13.92 4.20
N LEU A 175 -28.27 14.27 5.45
CA LEU A 175 -28.27 13.34 6.58
C LEU A 175 -29.59 13.53 7.35
N LEU A 176 -30.39 12.48 7.47
CA LEU A 176 -31.63 12.49 8.22
C LEU A 176 -31.49 11.68 9.51
N CYS A 177 -31.89 12.25 10.61
CA CYS A 177 -32.11 11.51 11.85
C CYS A 177 -33.52 10.92 11.81
N GLY A 178 -33.65 9.68 11.34
CA GLY A 178 -34.95 9.04 11.10
C GLY A 178 -34.87 7.52 11.14
N ASP A 179 -35.93 6.88 10.73
CA ASP A 179 -36.03 5.42 10.62
C ASP A 179 -35.83 5.01 9.16
N SER A 180 -34.81 4.21 8.89
CA SER A 180 -34.51 3.75 7.54
C SER A 180 -35.52 2.75 6.98
N THR A 181 -36.41 2.24 7.80
CA THR A 181 -37.54 1.38 7.40
C THR A 181 -38.83 2.16 7.15
N ASP A 182 -38.86 3.45 7.50
CA ASP A 182 -40.00 4.33 7.26
C ASP A 182 -39.89 4.97 5.86
N GLU A 183 -40.86 4.67 5.01
CA GLU A 183 -40.96 5.21 3.65
C GLU A 183 -40.98 6.74 3.60
N GLN A 184 -41.60 7.40 4.58
CA GLN A 184 -41.67 8.86 4.63
C GLN A 184 -40.33 9.49 4.98
N ASP A 185 -39.56 8.88 5.90
CA ASP A 185 -38.24 9.32 6.26
C ASP A 185 -37.28 9.15 5.08
N VAL A 186 -37.36 7.99 4.39
CA VAL A 186 -36.56 7.75 3.19
C VAL A 186 -36.91 8.72 2.06
N ALA A 187 -38.20 8.95 1.79
CA ALA A 187 -38.66 9.92 0.79
C ALA A 187 -38.18 11.35 1.09
N LYS A 188 -38.22 11.76 2.37
CA LYS A 188 -37.69 13.05 2.83
C LYS A 188 -36.17 13.16 2.60
N LEU A 189 -35.43 12.12 2.90
CA LEU A 189 -33.96 12.08 2.66
C LEU A 189 -33.65 12.19 1.17
N MET A 190 -34.37 11.42 0.34
CA MET A 190 -34.13 11.30 -1.10
C MET A 190 -34.56 12.55 -1.90
N ASP A 191 -35.51 13.31 -1.42
CA ASP A 191 -35.97 14.56 -2.05
C ASP A 191 -36.34 14.37 -3.54
N GLY A 192 -37.06 13.29 -3.84
CA GLY A 192 -37.44 12.93 -5.21
C GLY A 192 -36.32 12.40 -6.10
N LYS A 193 -35.11 12.22 -5.60
CA LYS A 193 -33.97 11.67 -6.33
C LYS A 193 -33.91 10.16 -6.18
N ILE A 194 -33.25 9.49 -7.15
CA ILE A 194 -33.02 8.05 -7.14
C ILE A 194 -31.56 7.81 -6.79
N ALA A 195 -31.29 6.95 -5.80
CA ALA A 195 -29.95 6.53 -5.45
C ALA A 195 -29.35 5.61 -6.55
N LYS A 196 -28.10 5.84 -6.93
CA LYS A 196 -27.37 4.96 -7.85
C LYS A 196 -26.78 3.75 -7.14
N LEU A 197 -26.55 3.86 -5.83
CA LEU A 197 -26.01 2.80 -4.98
C LEU A 197 -26.76 2.83 -3.66
N PHE A 198 -27.16 1.65 -3.17
CA PHE A 198 -27.67 1.43 -1.83
C PHE A 198 -26.63 0.60 -1.06
N ALA A 199 -26.03 1.20 -0.04
CA ALA A 199 -25.07 0.53 0.85
C ALA A 199 -25.67 0.52 2.25
N THR A 200 -25.89 -0.66 2.81
CA THR A 200 -26.49 -0.86 4.12
C THR A 200 -25.85 -2.03 4.83
N ASP A 201 -25.82 -1.96 6.15
CA ASP A 201 -25.49 -3.07 7.03
C ASP A 201 -26.77 -3.38 7.86
N PRO A 202 -27.65 -4.25 7.34
CA PRO A 202 -28.91 -4.55 8.02
C PRO A 202 -28.65 -5.40 9.27
N PRO A 203 -29.48 -5.30 10.30
CA PRO A 203 -29.41 -6.16 11.47
C PRO A 203 -29.56 -7.64 11.05
N TYR A 204 -28.60 -8.46 11.47
CA TYR A 204 -28.53 -9.87 11.04
C TYR A 204 -29.54 -10.79 11.72
N LEU A 205 -30.47 -10.28 12.51
CA LEU A 205 -31.46 -11.05 13.30
C LEU A 205 -30.81 -12.14 14.20
N VAL A 206 -29.57 -11.92 14.58
CA VAL A 206 -28.82 -12.83 15.46
C VAL A 206 -28.89 -12.23 16.86
N ASP A 207 -29.43 -13.00 17.80
CA ASP A 207 -29.40 -12.63 19.21
C ASP A 207 -27.94 -12.64 19.71
N TYR A 208 -27.28 -11.49 19.64
CA TYR A 208 -25.91 -11.26 20.06
C TYR A 208 -25.85 -11.17 21.59
N THR A 209 -26.20 -12.25 22.27
CA THR A 209 -26.12 -12.32 23.75
C THR A 209 -24.69 -12.40 24.27
N GLY A 210 -23.69 -12.21 23.43
CA GLY A 210 -22.26 -12.25 23.79
C GLY A 210 -21.72 -13.64 24.11
N LYS A 211 -22.54 -14.69 24.07
CA LYS A 211 -22.16 -16.06 24.48
C LYS A 211 -21.88 -17.04 23.34
N SER A 212 -22.25 -16.74 22.10
CA SER A 212 -21.98 -17.63 20.97
C SER A 212 -21.14 -16.94 19.90
N ARG A 213 -19.82 -17.03 20.05
CA ARG A 213 -18.89 -16.74 18.94
C ARG A 213 -18.72 -17.98 18.07
N PRO A 214 -18.72 -17.86 16.74
CA PRO A 214 -18.16 -18.89 15.89
C PRO A 214 -16.69 -19.12 16.31
N LYS A 215 -16.31 -20.35 16.59
CA LYS A 215 -14.91 -20.73 16.85
C LYS A 215 -14.11 -20.55 15.56
N GLY A 216 -13.32 -19.50 15.46
CA GLY A 216 -12.43 -19.29 14.32
C GLY A 216 -11.63 -17.99 14.41
N HIS A 217 -10.36 -18.14 14.74
CA HIS A 217 -9.21 -17.26 14.58
C HIS A 217 -8.97 -16.09 15.56
N HIS A 218 -7.86 -16.31 16.29
CA HIS A 218 -6.93 -15.39 16.99
C HIS A 218 -7.44 -14.47 18.09
N GLY A 219 -7.13 -14.92 19.28
CA GLY A 219 -6.88 -14.34 20.57
C GLY A 219 -6.86 -12.81 20.68
N SER A 220 -7.94 -12.25 21.17
CA SER A 220 -7.93 -11.13 22.09
C SER A 220 -9.24 -11.17 22.89
N GLY A 221 -9.16 -10.91 24.20
CA GLY A 221 -10.23 -11.05 25.15
C GLY A 221 -11.54 -10.41 24.69
N GLY A 222 -12.63 -11.14 24.81
CA GLY A 222 -13.94 -10.70 24.38
C GLY A 222 -14.36 -9.42 25.09
N LYS A 223 -14.52 -8.33 24.35
CA LYS A 223 -15.31 -7.17 24.81
C LYS A 223 -16.76 -7.61 24.90
N ASP A 224 -17.37 -7.39 26.06
CA ASP A 224 -18.82 -7.55 26.26
C ASP A 224 -19.52 -6.35 25.59
N TRP A 225 -20.23 -6.61 24.50
CA TRP A 225 -20.97 -5.60 23.75
C TRP A 225 -22.44 -5.52 24.16
N SER A 226 -22.89 -6.30 25.17
CA SER A 226 -24.29 -6.36 25.60
C SER A 226 -24.85 -5.03 26.12
N GLY A 227 -23.96 -4.08 26.49
CA GLY A 227 -24.37 -2.73 26.91
C GLY A 227 -24.45 -1.70 25.76
N VAL A 228 -24.03 -2.06 24.54
CA VAL A 228 -23.93 -1.13 23.39
C VAL A 228 -24.87 -1.54 22.25
N TYR A 229 -25.14 -2.82 22.07
CA TYR A 229 -26.08 -3.33 21.07
C TYR A 229 -27.42 -3.66 21.72
N HIS A 230 -28.38 -2.76 21.56
CA HIS A 230 -29.80 -3.09 21.73
C HIS A 230 -30.34 -3.49 20.36
N GLU A 231 -30.49 -4.80 20.12
CA GLU A 231 -31.20 -5.25 18.93
C GLU A 231 -32.65 -4.76 19.03
N VAL A 232 -33.06 -4.02 18.03
CA VAL A 232 -34.49 -3.71 17.82
C VAL A 232 -35.13 -5.01 17.35
N ASP A 233 -36.02 -5.57 18.14
CA ASP A 233 -36.75 -6.79 17.81
C ASP A 233 -37.71 -6.46 16.62
N ILE A 234 -37.28 -6.81 15.42
CA ILE A 234 -38.07 -6.67 14.21
C ILE A 234 -39.00 -7.88 14.12
N LYS A 235 -39.91 -8.01 15.07
CA LYS A 235 -40.85 -9.16 15.07
C LYS A 235 -42.06 -8.97 14.19
N ASP A 236 -42.31 -7.80 13.68
CA ASP A 236 -43.53 -7.51 12.88
C ASP A 236 -43.24 -6.55 11.71
N ALA A 237 -42.40 -6.99 10.72
CA ALA A 237 -42.30 -6.33 9.43
C ALA A 237 -42.74 -7.28 8.32
#